data_9850fdf397f823b7042ef8d6af399a45
#
_entry.id   9850fdf397f823b7042ef8d6af399a45
#
_cell.length_a   1.000
_cell.length_b   1.000
_cell.length_c   1.000
_cell.angle_alpha   90.00
_cell.angle_beta   90.00
_cell.angle_gamma   90.00
#
_symmetry.space_group_name_H-M   'P 1'
#
loop_
_entity.id
_entity.type
_entity.pdbx_description
1 polymer ?
#
loop_
_entity_poly.entity_id
_entity_poly.type
_entity_poly.pdbx_seq_one_letter_code
_entity_poly.pdbx_strand_id
1 'polypeptide(L)'
;LLVDGDAGDLGRQRGIDGDARWRSQGGGDRAAAGRGSGDPAGPGLALVALALLLYYRSLGLIAVVGFTVFGALLMGVIILLSRYQGTTLTLAGVTGIIVSIGITADSYIVFFERVKEEHRRGRALRPAVDYGFKRAFRTILTADTVTLVGAVLLYLLAIGPVKGFALTLGIATVVDVVVAYYYTRPAAQLMVRSRLGEGGALSIRGAMGRSAAEGAAA
;
A
#
# COMPACT_ATOMS: atom_id res chain seq x y z
N LEU A 1 -19.83 -58.19 44.40
CA LEU A 1 -18.78 -57.35 44.98
C LEU A 1 -17.54 -57.40 44.08
N LEU A 2 -17.30 -56.48 43.21
CA LEU A 2 -16.06 -56.16 42.47
C LEU A 2 -16.38 -55.73 41.02
N VAL A 3 -16.83 -54.53 40.81
CA VAL A 3 -16.67 -53.80 39.56
C VAL A 3 -17.03 -52.35 39.87
N ASP A 4 -16.11 -51.54 40.37
CA ASP A 4 -16.27 -50.06 40.41
C ASP A 4 -14.94 -49.34 40.58
N GLY A 5 -13.86 -49.88 40.05
CA GLY A 5 -12.52 -49.28 40.15
C GLY A 5 -11.96 -48.67 38.85
N ASP A 6 -12.56 -48.95 37.66
CA ASP A 6 -11.87 -48.71 36.39
C ASP A 6 -12.42 -47.55 35.57
N ALA A 7 -13.61 -47.04 35.85
CA ALA A 7 -14.20 -45.93 35.10
C ALA A 7 -13.59 -44.54 35.44
N GLY A 8 -13.08 -44.35 36.64
CA GLY A 8 -12.47 -43.10 37.10
C GLY A 8 -11.07 -42.86 36.54
N ASP A 9 -10.31 -43.92 36.28
CA ASP A 9 -8.93 -43.81 35.80
C ASP A 9 -8.86 -43.51 34.30
N LEU A 10 -9.77 -44.06 33.50
CA LEU A 10 -9.88 -43.76 32.07
C LEU A 10 -10.29 -42.31 31.77
N GLY A 11 -11.11 -41.70 32.63
CA GLY A 11 -11.49 -40.29 32.53
C GLY A 11 -10.32 -39.37 32.85
N ARG A 12 -9.49 -39.72 33.81
CA ARG A 12 -8.32 -38.93 34.21
C ARG A 12 -7.20 -39.00 33.17
N GLN A 13 -6.96 -40.16 32.56
CA GLN A 13 -5.96 -40.32 31.50
C GLN A 13 -6.35 -39.56 30.23
N ARG A 14 -7.63 -39.55 29.84
CA ARG A 14 -8.10 -38.75 28.70
C ARG A 14 -7.96 -37.25 28.93
N GLY A 15 -8.10 -36.75 30.15
CA GLY A 15 -7.89 -35.36 30.49
C GLY A 15 -6.42 -34.95 30.39
N ILE A 16 -5.51 -35.82 30.82
CA ILE A 16 -4.06 -35.56 30.79
C ILE A 16 -3.53 -35.59 29.35
N ASP A 17 -4.01 -36.52 28.52
CA ASP A 17 -3.62 -36.62 27.10
C ASP A 17 -4.17 -35.44 26.25
N GLY A 18 -5.35 -34.95 26.59
CA GLY A 18 -5.93 -33.74 25.98
C GLY A 18 -5.09 -32.51 26.26
N ASP A 19 -4.70 -32.31 27.52
CA ASP A 19 -3.88 -31.16 27.94
C ASP A 19 -2.45 -31.22 27.36
N ALA A 20 -1.86 -32.40 27.23
CA ALA A 20 -0.55 -32.59 26.64
C ALA A 20 -0.55 -32.24 25.14
N ARG A 21 -1.60 -32.62 24.40
CA ARG A 21 -1.76 -32.26 22.99
C ARG A 21 -1.94 -30.77 22.79
N TRP A 22 -2.72 -30.08 23.61
CA TRP A 22 -2.90 -28.66 23.55
C TRP A 22 -1.59 -27.88 23.80
N ARG A 23 -0.79 -28.35 24.75
CA ARG A 23 0.51 -27.76 25.09
C ARG A 23 1.56 -27.96 23.98
N SER A 24 1.54 -29.11 23.30
CA SER A 24 2.48 -29.39 22.20
C SER A 24 2.14 -28.58 20.92
N GLN A 25 0.86 -28.35 20.65
CA GLN A 25 0.43 -27.51 19.52
C GLN A 25 0.65 -26.01 19.79
N GLY A 26 0.36 -25.52 20.98
CA GLY A 26 0.57 -24.12 21.34
C GLY A 26 2.04 -23.71 21.52
N GLY A 27 2.94 -24.68 21.73
CA GLY A 27 4.39 -24.41 21.83
C GLY A 27 5.08 -24.26 20.48
N GLY A 28 4.60 -24.96 19.45
CA GLY A 28 5.11 -24.85 18.07
C GLY A 28 4.83 -23.50 17.42
N ASP A 29 3.64 -22.99 17.65
CA ASP A 29 3.21 -21.74 17.04
C ASP A 29 3.92 -20.50 17.64
N ARG A 30 4.28 -20.56 18.92
CA ARG A 30 5.07 -19.49 19.58
C ARG A 30 6.53 -19.49 19.17
N ALA A 31 7.10 -20.64 18.86
CA ALA A 31 8.49 -20.74 18.37
C ALA A 31 8.60 -20.30 16.89
N ALA A 32 7.54 -20.44 16.10
CA ALA A 32 7.46 -19.93 14.74
C ALA A 32 7.21 -18.41 14.70
N ALA A 33 6.44 -17.86 15.63
CA ALA A 33 6.13 -16.44 15.73
C ALA A 33 7.34 -15.56 16.15
N GLY A 34 8.37 -16.15 16.77
CA GLY A 34 9.55 -15.42 17.23
C GLY A 34 10.64 -15.15 16.20
N ARG A 35 10.50 -15.62 14.95
CA ARG A 35 11.49 -15.48 13.88
C ARG A 35 11.13 -14.55 12.75
N GLY A 36 10.36 -13.51 13.01
CA GLY A 36 9.99 -12.56 11.97
C GLY A 36 9.12 -11.43 12.49
N SER A 37 9.63 -10.62 13.42
CA SER A 37 9.03 -9.32 13.74
C SER A 37 9.41 -8.27 12.67
N GLY A 38 9.54 -8.67 11.42
CA GLY A 38 9.49 -7.79 10.27
C GLY A 38 8.02 -7.56 9.96
N ASP A 39 7.61 -6.30 10.03
CA ASP A 39 6.31 -5.82 9.59
C ASP A 39 6.00 -6.45 8.21
N PRO A 40 4.98 -7.32 8.06
CA PRO A 40 4.76 -8.05 6.79
C PRO A 40 4.49 -7.11 5.61
N ALA A 41 4.13 -5.86 5.88
CA ALA A 41 4.00 -4.81 4.87
C ALA A 41 5.36 -4.21 4.47
N GLY A 42 6.39 -4.30 5.34
CA GLY A 42 7.70 -3.70 5.13
C GLY A 42 8.43 -4.21 3.89
N PRO A 43 8.61 -5.54 3.68
CA PRO A 43 9.31 -6.05 2.51
C PRO A 43 8.55 -5.78 1.20
N GLY A 44 7.21 -5.83 1.20
CA GLY A 44 6.39 -5.50 0.05
C GLY A 44 6.52 -4.02 -0.34
N LEU A 45 6.41 -3.13 0.63
CA LEU A 45 6.57 -1.69 0.42
C LEU A 45 7.99 -1.34 -0.04
N ALA A 46 9.01 -1.97 0.56
CA ALA A 46 10.40 -1.79 0.17
C ALA A 46 10.65 -2.26 -1.28
N LEU A 47 10.07 -3.37 -1.68
CA LEU A 47 10.18 -3.89 -3.04
C LEU A 47 9.51 -2.94 -4.05
N VAL A 48 8.31 -2.44 -3.77
CA VAL A 48 7.62 -1.46 -4.61
C VAL A 48 8.42 -0.15 -4.68
N ALA A 49 8.91 0.36 -3.56
CA ALA A 49 9.74 1.56 -3.53
C ALA A 49 11.04 1.37 -4.33
N LEU A 50 11.70 0.22 -4.18
CA LEU A 50 12.90 -0.13 -4.94
C LEU A 50 12.62 -0.23 -6.44
N ALA A 51 11.54 -0.88 -6.84
CA ALA A 51 11.13 -0.99 -8.24
C ALA A 51 10.85 0.40 -8.85
N LEU A 52 10.13 1.27 -8.12
CA LEU A 52 9.87 2.65 -8.55
C LEU A 52 11.16 3.48 -8.65
N LEU A 53 12.08 3.33 -7.68
CA LEU A 53 13.38 4.00 -7.72
C LEU A 53 14.25 3.54 -8.88
N LEU A 54 14.32 2.22 -9.12
CA LEU A 54 15.13 1.65 -10.20
C LEU A 54 14.57 2.01 -11.58
N TYR A 55 13.26 1.94 -11.74
CA TYR A 55 12.60 2.18 -13.03
C TYR A 55 12.44 3.66 -13.35
N TYR A 56 12.02 4.48 -12.39
CA TYR A 56 11.74 5.90 -12.61
C TYR A 56 12.83 6.85 -12.08
N ARG A 57 13.86 6.33 -11.40
CA ARG A 57 15.03 7.09 -10.90
C ARG A 57 14.58 8.33 -10.10
N SER A 58 14.78 9.53 -10.63
CA SER A 58 14.45 10.77 -9.94
C SER A 58 12.94 10.97 -9.69
N LEU A 59 12.07 10.52 -10.60
CA LEU A 59 10.62 10.53 -10.38
C LEU A 59 10.22 9.52 -9.29
N GLY A 60 10.95 8.41 -9.17
CA GLY A 60 10.77 7.44 -8.10
C GLY A 60 10.99 8.01 -6.71
N LEU A 61 11.90 9.00 -6.55
CA LEU A 61 12.08 9.68 -5.27
C LEU A 61 10.80 10.42 -4.83
N ILE A 62 10.10 11.08 -5.75
CA ILE A 62 8.82 11.73 -5.47
C ILE A 62 7.80 10.70 -4.97
N ALA A 63 7.76 9.52 -5.61
CA ALA A 63 6.87 8.44 -5.18
C ALA A 63 7.19 7.95 -3.77
N VAL A 64 8.47 7.71 -3.45
CA VAL A 64 8.87 7.21 -2.12
C VAL A 64 8.49 8.20 -1.02
N VAL A 65 8.77 9.50 -1.23
CA VAL A 65 8.34 10.53 -0.26
C VAL A 65 6.82 10.62 -0.21
N GLY A 66 6.13 10.53 -1.36
CA GLY A 66 4.68 10.51 -1.44
C GLY A 66 4.04 9.33 -0.71
N PHE A 67 4.61 8.13 -0.81
CA PHE A 67 4.20 6.97 0.00
C PHE A 67 4.35 7.22 1.49
N THR A 68 5.45 7.86 1.89
CA THR A 68 5.67 8.21 3.30
C THR A 68 4.61 9.20 3.79
N VAL A 69 4.31 10.24 2.99
CA VAL A 69 3.26 11.21 3.30
C VAL A 69 1.87 10.55 3.34
N PHE A 70 1.57 9.70 2.36
CA PHE A 70 0.32 8.92 2.31
C PHE A 70 0.17 8.05 3.55
N GLY A 71 1.19 7.26 3.88
CA GLY A 71 1.17 6.37 5.05
C GLY A 71 1.02 7.13 6.37
N ALA A 72 1.73 8.26 6.51
CA ALA A 72 1.63 9.11 7.70
C ALA A 72 0.22 9.72 7.86
N LEU A 73 -0.35 10.24 6.76
CA LEU A 73 -1.72 10.79 6.78
C LEU A 73 -2.75 9.70 7.05
N LEU A 74 -2.64 8.56 6.39
CA LEU A 74 -3.56 7.43 6.57
C LEU A 74 -3.53 6.95 8.02
N MET A 75 -2.34 6.73 8.60
CA MET A 75 -2.21 6.37 10.01
C MET A 75 -2.76 7.44 10.93
N GLY A 76 -2.50 8.72 10.65
CA GLY A 76 -3.05 9.84 11.41
C GLY A 76 -4.58 9.83 11.43
N VAL A 77 -5.22 9.63 10.28
CA VAL A 77 -6.68 9.56 10.16
C VAL A 77 -7.24 8.34 10.89
N ILE A 78 -6.61 7.17 10.77
CA ILE A 78 -7.04 5.94 11.45
C ILE A 78 -6.94 6.09 12.97
N ILE A 79 -5.83 6.65 13.49
CA ILE A 79 -5.64 6.90 14.93
C ILE A 79 -6.70 7.88 15.43
N LEU A 80 -6.97 8.95 14.68
CA LEU A 80 -7.97 9.94 15.02
C LEU A 80 -9.36 9.30 15.11
N LEU A 81 -9.73 8.50 14.11
CA LEU A 81 -11.00 7.81 14.04
C LEU A 81 -11.17 6.79 15.18
N SER A 82 -10.11 6.04 15.48
CA SER A 82 -10.07 5.10 16.60
C SER A 82 -10.31 5.80 17.94
N ARG A 83 -9.75 6.99 18.10
CA ARG A 83 -9.89 7.78 19.34
C ARG A 83 -11.28 8.37 19.53
N TYR A 84 -11.95 8.78 18.45
CA TYR A 84 -13.29 9.40 18.52
C TYR A 84 -14.43 8.38 18.46
N GLN A 85 -14.29 7.31 17.71
CA GLN A 85 -15.38 6.33 17.50
C GLN A 85 -15.14 5.00 18.21
N GLY A 86 -14.02 4.82 18.91
CA GLY A 86 -13.66 3.55 19.55
C GLY A 86 -13.50 2.39 18.56
N THR A 87 -13.28 2.68 17.27
CA THR A 87 -13.09 1.66 16.26
C THR A 87 -11.75 0.96 16.47
N THR A 88 -11.77 -0.36 16.65
CA THR A 88 -10.56 -1.17 16.73
C THR A 88 -10.08 -1.53 15.32
N LEU A 89 -8.78 -1.41 15.08
CA LEU A 89 -8.20 -1.88 13.83
C LEU A 89 -8.32 -3.40 13.77
N THR A 90 -9.20 -3.89 12.90
CA THR A 90 -9.39 -5.33 12.67
C THR A 90 -8.33 -5.87 11.71
N LEU A 91 -8.10 -7.19 11.71
CA LEU A 91 -7.22 -7.84 10.73
C LEU A 91 -7.65 -7.52 9.28
N ALA A 92 -8.95 -7.49 9.03
CA ALA A 92 -9.50 -7.10 7.74
C ALA A 92 -9.21 -5.61 7.42
N GLY A 93 -9.21 -4.73 8.43
CA GLY A 93 -8.81 -3.34 8.25
C GLY A 93 -7.34 -3.19 7.84
N VAL A 94 -6.44 -3.99 8.43
CA VAL A 94 -5.03 -4.04 8.00
C VAL A 94 -4.91 -4.47 6.53
N THR A 95 -5.70 -5.46 6.11
CA THR A 95 -5.75 -5.89 4.70
C THR A 95 -6.18 -4.73 3.79
N GLY A 96 -7.13 -3.90 4.20
CA GLY A 96 -7.54 -2.69 3.46
C GLY A 96 -6.39 -1.69 3.29
N ILE A 97 -5.54 -1.52 4.31
CA ILE A 97 -4.33 -0.68 4.23
C ILE A 97 -3.34 -1.25 3.20
N ILE A 98 -3.10 -2.56 3.24
CA ILE A 98 -2.17 -3.22 2.29
C ILE A 98 -2.65 -3.06 0.85
N VAL A 99 -3.94 -3.26 0.60
CA VAL A 99 -4.55 -3.07 -0.72
C VAL A 99 -4.42 -1.62 -1.18
N SER A 100 -4.65 -0.65 -0.29
CA SER A 100 -4.56 0.77 -0.64
C SER A 100 -3.13 1.20 -1.03
N ILE A 101 -2.10 0.61 -0.43
CA ILE A 101 -0.70 0.83 -0.85
C ILE A 101 -0.51 0.42 -2.32
N GLY A 102 -1.10 -0.71 -2.74
CA GLY A 102 -1.06 -1.15 -4.13
C GLY A 102 -1.75 -0.17 -5.08
N ILE A 103 -2.92 0.34 -4.71
CA ILE A 103 -3.67 1.33 -5.50
C ILE A 103 -2.89 2.64 -5.63
N THR A 104 -2.31 3.13 -4.53
CA THR A 104 -1.46 4.33 -4.53
C THR A 104 -0.21 4.13 -5.39
N ALA A 105 0.43 2.95 -5.38
CA ALA A 105 1.55 2.63 -6.26
C ALA A 105 1.15 2.73 -7.73
N ASP A 106 0.00 2.19 -8.09
CA ASP A 106 -0.54 2.23 -9.46
C ASP A 106 -0.82 3.69 -9.90
N SER A 107 -1.35 4.52 -9.01
CA SER A 107 -1.56 5.95 -9.25
C SER A 107 -0.26 6.67 -9.61
N TYR A 108 0.86 6.38 -8.93
CA TYR A 108 2.18 6.93 -9.27
C TYR A 108 2.69 6.43 -10.62
N ILE A 109 2.52 5.15 -10.93
CA ILE A 109 2.92 4.56 -12.21
C ILE A 109 2.16 5.24 -13.35
N VAL A 110 0.84 5.37 -13.25
CA VAL A 110 0.00 6.06 -14.23
C VAL A 110 0.46 7.52 -14.43
N PHE A 111 0.74 8.23 -13.34
CA PHE A 111 1.24 9.60 -13.42
C PHE A 111 2.57 9.70 -14.17
N PHE A 112 3.55 8.87 -13.81
CA PHE A 112 4.87 8.91 -14.43
C PHE A 112 4.82 8.52 -15.91
N GLU A 113 4.01 7.55 -16.27
CA GLU A 113 3.86 7.12 -17.66
C GLU A 113 3.22 8.21 -18.52
N ARG A 114 2.24 8.96 -17.98
CA ARG A 114 1.67 10.12 -18.67
C ARG A 114 2.68 11.25 -18.85
N VAL A 115 3.53 11.52 -17.87
CA VAL A 115 4.61 12.50 -17.99
C VAL A 115 5.61 12.08 -19.07
N LYS A 116 6.01 10.79 -19.11
CA LYS A 116 6.89 10.24 -20.16
C LYS A 116 6.26 10.35 -21.55
N GLU A 117 4.99 10.03 -21.68
CA GLU A 117 4.25 10.14 -22.94
C GLU A 117 4.24 11.58 -23.47
N GLU A 118 3.95 12.58 -22.62
CA GLU A 118 3.95 13.97 -23.02
C GLU A 118 5.36 14.49 -23.39
N HIS A 119 6.39 13.99 -22.70
CA HIS A 119 7.77 14.32 -23.08
C HIS A 119 8.19 13.70 -24.41
N ARG A 120 7.82 12.43 -24.67
CA ARG A 120 8.07 11.78 -25.97
C ARG A 120 7.39 12.47 -27.14
N ARG A 121 6.30 13.20 -26.90
CA ARG A 121 5.63 14.06 -27.90
C ARG A 121 6.38 15.36 -28.20
N GLY A 122 7.61 15.53 -27.66
CA GLY A 122 8.47 16.69 -27.89
C GLY A 122 8.22 17.86 -26.96
N ARG A 123 7.43 17.73 -25.91
CA ARG A 123 7.22 18.79 -24.93
C ARG A 123 8.44 18.93 -24.02
N ALA A 124 8.78 20.15 -23.66
CA ALA A 124 9.76 20.40 -22.61
C ALA A 124 9.28 19.83 -21.27
N LEU A 125 10.21 19.45 -20.37
CA LEU A 125 9.91 18.74 -19.11
C LEU A 125 8.84 19.44 -18.25
N ARG A 126 8.89 20.76 -18.10
CA ARG A 126 7.89 21.50 -17.29
C ARG A 126 6.47 21.39 -17.84
N PRO A 127 6.20 21.71 -19.12
CA PRO A 127 4.89 21.48 -19.70
C PRO A 127 4.48 20.00 -19.68
N ALA A 128 5.42 19.06 -19.89
CA ALA A 128 5.13 17.62 -19.87
C ALA A 128 4.58 17.17 -18.51
N VAL A 129 5.15 17.68 -17.40
CA VAL A 129 4.64 17.38 -16.04
C VAL A 129 3.24 17.95 -15.83
N ASP A 130 2.97 19.20 -16.25
CA ASP A 130 1.65 19.82 -16.06
C ASP A 130 0.56 19.13 -16.88
N TYR A 131 0.83 18.83 -18.14
CA TYR A 131 -0.12 18.13 -19.01
C TYR A 131 -0.28 16.65 -18.61
N GLY A 132 0.83 15.99 -18.28
CA GLY A 132 0.84 14.62 -17.78
C GLY A 132 0.03 14.50 -16.49
N PHE A 133 0.20 15.42 -15.54
CA PHE A 133 -0.58 15.45 -14.31
C PHE A 133 -2.08 15.61 -14.57
N LYS A 134 -2.48 16.55 -15.38
CA LYS A 134 -3.91 16.78 -15.68
C LYS A 134 -4.57 15.55 -16.30
N ARG A 135 -3.85 14.82 -17.16
CA ARG A 135 -4.34 13.58 -17.77
C ARG A 135 -4.38 12.44 -16.76
N ALA A 136 -3.29 12.22 -16.03
CA ALA A 136 -3.19 11.18 -15.02
C ALA A 136 -4.23 11.38 -13.92
N PHE A 137 -4.34 12.59 -13.39
CA PHE A 137 -5.27 12.90 -12.30
C PHE A 137 -6.72 12.61 -12.65
N ARG A 138 -7.15 12.86 -13.88
CA ARG A 138 -8.49 12.51 -14.33
C ARG A 138 -8.70 10.98 -14.33
N THR A 139 -7.71 10.22 -14.77
CA THR A 139 -7.76 8.75 -14.78
C THR A 139 -7.77 8.21 -13.34
N ILE A 140 -6.88 8.71 -12.48
CA ILE A 140 -6.79 8.35 -11.06
C ILE A 140 -8.12 8.65 -10.36
N LEU A 141 -8.64 9.86 -10.52
CA LEU A 141 -9.91 10.26 -9.90
C LEU A 141 -11.08 9.38 -10.33
N THR A 142 -11.11 8.95 -11.59
CA THR A 142 -12.15 8.02 -12.06
C THR A 142 -12.02 6.65 -11.40
N ALA A 143 -10.79 6.11 -11.32
CA ALA A 143 -10.53 4.83 -10.66
C ALA A 143 -10.86 4.89 -9.16
N ASP A 144 -10.40 5.93 -8.48
CA ASP A 144 -10.66 6.15 -7.05
C ASP A 144 -12.15 6.35 -6.75
N THR A 145 -12.89 7.00 -7.64
CA THR A 145 -14.34 7.14 -7.51
C THR A 145 -15.02 5.77 -7.54
N VAL A 146 -14.63 4.88 -8.46
CA VAL A 146 -15.17 3.52 -8.53
C VAL A 146 -14.82 2.72 -7.28
N THR A 147 -13.58 2.79 -6.82
CA THR A 147 -13.12 2.14 -5.58
C THR A 147 -13.88 2.67 -4.37
N LEU A 148 -14.07 3.99 -4.27
CA LEU A 148 -14.81 4.61 -3.18
C LEU A 148 -16.28 4.19 -3.17
N VAL A 149 -16.95 4.16 -4.33
CA VAL A 149 -18.33 3.65 -4.44
C VAL A 149 -18.40 2.19 -4.00
N GLY A 150 -17.45 1.34 -4.44
CA GLY A 150 -17.36 -0.04 -4.00
C GLY A 150 -17.15 -0.17 -2.48
N ALA A 151 -16.26 0.63 -1.91
CA ALA A 151 -15.99 0.65 -0.47
C ALA A 151 -17.23 1.10 0.33
N VAL A 152 -17.95 2.12 -0.12
CA VAL A 152 -19.19 2.59 0.52
C VAL A 152 -20.28 1.52 0.46
N LEU A 153 -20.49 0.91 -0.70
CA LEU A 153 -21.48 -0.17 -0.84
C LEU A 153 -21.12 -1.34 0.07
N LEU A 154 -19.84 -1.74 0.08
CA LEU A 154 -19.37 -2.80 0.94
C LEU A 154 -19.56 -2.45 2.43
N TYR A 155 -19.27 -1.20 2.83
CA TYR A 155 -19.47 -0.74 4.20
C TYR A 155 -20.94 -0.79 4.64
N LEU A 156 -21.88 -0.50 3.74
CA LEU A 156 -23.32 -0.52 4.03
C LEU A 156 -23.90 -1.94 4.09
N LEU A 157 -23.43 -2.84 3.21
CA LEU A 157 -23.96 -4.19 3.09
C LEU A 157 -23.24 -5.23 3.95
N ALA A 158 -21.96 -5.00 4.27
CA ALA A 158 -21.17 -5.98 5.01
C ALA A 158 -21.44 -5.97 6.51
N ILE A 159 -21.19 -7.12 7.13
CA ILE A 159 -21.29 -7.35 8.58
C ILE A 159 -19.92 -7.79 9.11
N GLY A 160 -19.63 -7.46 10.36
CA GLY A 160 -18.43 -7.91 11.07
C GLY A 160 -17.12 -7.35 10.48
N PRO A 161 -16.05 -8.18 10.37
CA PRO A 161 -14.71 -7.72 9.99
C PRO A 161 -14.62 -7.07 8.62
N VAL A 162 -15.47 -7.47 7.65
CA VAL A 162 -15.47 -6.95 6.28
C VAL A 162 -15.83 -5.46 6.26
N LYS A 163 -16.64 -5.01 7.21
CA LYS A 163 -16.96 -3.58 7.38
C LYS A 163 -15.71 -2.76 7.74
N GLY A 164 -14.80 -3.32 8.53
CA GLY A 164 -13.52 -2.70 8.86
C GLY A 164 -12.61 -2.56 7.64
N PHE A 165 -12.55 -3.58 6.77
CA PHE A 165 -11.86 -3.51 5.48
C PHE A 165 -12.41 -2.39 4.60
N ALA A 166 -13.72 -2.34 4.43
CA ALA A 166 -14.39 -1.34 3.59
C ALA A 166 -14.13 0.09 4.09
N LEU A 167 -14.17 0.29 5.41
CA LEU A 167 -13.89 1.58 6.04
C LEU A 167 -12.45 2.05 5.77
N THR A 168 -11.47 1.18 6.01
CA THR A 168 -10.06 1.52 5.81
C THR A 168 -9.75 1.75 4.33
N LEU A 169 -10.30 0.94 3.42
CA LEU A 169 -10.13 1.12 1.98
C LEU A 169 -10.74 2.47 1.52
N GLY A 170 -11.95 2.81 1.98
CA GLY A 170 -12.61 4.07 1.62
C GLY A 170 -11.83 5.29 2.12
N ILE A 171 -11.37 5.27 3.37
CA ILE A 171 -10.54 6.34 3.93
C ILE A 171 -9.22 6.47 3.15
N ALA A 172 -8.55 5.36 2.88
CA ALA A 172 -7.30 5.35 2.14
C ALA A 172 -7.46 5.93 0.73
N THR A 173 -8.54 5.60 0.02
CA THR A 173 -8.85 6.16 -1.31
C THR A 173 -9.02 7.68 -1.25
N VAL A 174 -9.72 8.21 -0.25
CA VAL A 174 -9.84 9.67 -0.07
C VAL A 174 -8.49 10.31 0.21
N VAL A 175 -7.68 9.70 1.07
CA VAL A 175 -6.32 10.19 1.38
C VAL A 175 -5.44 10.15 0.13
N ASP A 176 -5.55 9.12 -0.71
CA ASP A 176 -4.79 9.02 -1.97
C ASP A 176 -5.08 10.19 -2.91
N VAL A 177 -6.36 10.51 -3.14
CA VAL A 177 -6.77 11.67 -3.96
C VAL A 177 -6.20 12.98 -3.38
N VAL A 178 -6.26 13.16 -2.06
CA VAL A 178 -5.71 14.35 -1.39
C VAL A 178 -4.21 14.45 -1.60
N VAL A 179 -3.47 13.37 -1.39
CA VAL A 179 -2.01 13.33 -1.58
C VAL A 179 -1.65 13.53 -3.06
N ALA A 180 -2.37 12.90 -3.99
CA ALA A 180 -2.14 13.08 -5.41
C ALA A 180 -2.29 14.54 -5.84
N TYR A 181 -3.26 15.26 -5.31
CA TYR A 181 -3.50 16.64 -5.67
C TYR A 181 -2.56 17.63 -4.97
N TYR A 182 -2.45 17.54 -3.64
CA TYR A 182 -1.73 18.53 -2.83
C TYR A 182 -0.23 18.28 -2.74
N TYR A 183 0.22 17.02 -2.86
CA TYR A 183 1.63 16.66 -2.75
C TYR A 183 2.25 16.37 -4.12
N THR A 184 1.68 15.43 -4.90
CA THR A 184 2.35 14.90 -6.09
C THR A 184 2.55 15.96 -7.16
N ARG A 185 1.58 16.84 -7.36
CA ARG A 185 1.66 17.93 -8.34
C ARG A 185 2.77 18.95 -8.02
N PRO A 186 2.80 19.60 -6.85
CA PRO A 186 3.85 20.55 -6.52
C PRO A 186 5.23 19.89 -6.39
N ALA A 187 5.31 18.66 -5.87
CA ALA A 187 6.56 17.93 -5.76
C ALA A 187 7.20 17.68 -7.14
N ALA A 188 6.41 17.26 -8.11
CA ALA A 188 6.88 17.04 -9.48
C ALA A 188 7.33 18.38 -10.15
N GLN A 189 6.61 19.46 -9.94
CA GLN A 189 6.99 20.79 -10.45
C GLN A 189 8.28 21.32 -9.80
N LEU A 190 8.44 21.16 -8.49
CA LEU A 190 9.65 21.56 -7.76
C LEU A 190 10.88 20.77 -8.24
N MET A 191 10.71 19.47 -8.47
CA MET A 191 11.80 18.63 -8.96
C MET A 191 12.28 19.02 -10.35
N VAL A 192 11.38 19.40 -11.25
CA VAL A 192 11.75 19.90 -12.59
C VAL A 192 12.41 21.27 -12.51
N ARG A 193 12.15 22.07 -11.47
CA ARG A 193 12.80 23.37 -11.23
C ARG A 193 14.19 23.24 -10.62
N SER A 194 14.45 22.14 -9.91
CA SER A 194 15.75 21.89 -9.28
C SER A 194 16.79 21.43 -10.30
N ARG A 195 18.08 21.71 -10.04
CA ARG A 195 19.22 21.24 -10.86
C ARG A 195 19.29 19.71 -11.02
N LEU A 196 18.57 18.95 -10.19
CA LEU A 196 18.43 17.51 -10.30
C LEU A 196 17.67 17.07 -11.57
N GLY A 197 16.88 17.96 -12.18
CA GLY A 197 16.19 17.71 -13.46
C GLY A 197 17.07 17.86 -14.70
N GLU A 198 18.20 18.56 -14.62
CA GLU A 198 18.97 18.97 -15.82
C GLU A 198 20.35 18.30 -15.98
N GLY A 199 20.93 17.68 -14.96
CA GLY A 199 22.30 17.18 -15.04
C GLY A 199 22.61 15.92 -14.23
N GLY A 200 23.08 14.88 -14.87
CA GLY A 200 23.71 13.74 -14.24
C GLY A 200 22.94 12.41 -14.30
N ALA A 201 23.50 11.38 -13.63
CA ALA A 201 22.99 10.00 -13.62
C ALA A 201 21.56 9.84 -13.06
N LEU A 202 21.05 10.82 -12.33
CA LEU A 202 19.69 10.91 -11.79
C LEU A 202 18.74 11.78 -12.64
N SER A 203 19.21 12.29 -13.78
CA SER A 203 18.44 13.18 -14.65
C SER A 203 17.23 12.45 -15.25
N ILE A 204 16.08 13.12 -15.21
CA ILE A 204 14.84 12.67 -15.87
C ILE A 204 15.10 12.46 -17.38
N ARG A 205 15.96 13.28 -17.98
CA ARG A 205 16.41 13.15 -19.37
C ARG A 205 17.18 11.84 -19.63
N GLY A 206 18.04 11.42 -18.71
CA GLY A 206 18.80 10.17 -18.82
C GLY A 206 17.92 8.90 -18.68
N ALA A 207 16.88 8.96 -17.86
CA ALA A 207 15.91 7.86 -17.72
C ALA A 207 15.01 7.72 -18.96
N MET A 208 14.70 8.82 -19.64
CA MET A 208 13.84 8.82 -20.82
C MET A 208 14.60 8.55 -22.15
N GLY A 209 15.90 8.89 -22.21
CA GLY A 209 16.74 8.68 -23.40
C GLY A 209 17.08 7.21 -23.69
N ARG A 210 17.17 6.37 -22.64
CA ARG A 210 17.48 4.95 -22.82
C ARG A 210 16.33 4.16 -23.45
N SER A 211 15.09 4.48 -23.12
CA SER A 211 13.94 3.79 -23.72
C SER A 211 13.72 4.14 -25.22
N ALA A 212 14.23 5.28 -25.66
CA ALA A 212 14.21 5.64 -27.08
C ALA A 212 15.29 4.90 -27.89
N ALA A 213 16.44 4.61 -27.28
CA ALA A 213 17.51 3.83 -27.91
C ALA A 213 17.18 2.33 -28.01
N GLU A 214 16.50 1.77 -27.00
CA GLU A 214 16.04 0.37 -27.05
C GLU A 214 14.91 0.16 -28.06
N GLY A 215 14.00 1.14 -28.22
CA GLY A 215 12.92 1.07 -29.22
C GLY A 215 13.38 1.30 -30.67
N ALA A 216 14.60 1.82 -30.90
CA ALA A 216 15.18 2.00 -32.22
C ALA A 216 16.07 0.82 -32.66
N ALA A 217 16.40 -0.09 -31.74
CA ALA A 217 17.22 -1.29 -31.95
C ALA A 217 16.41 -2.60 -32.07
N ALA A 218 15.08 -2.54 -31.93
CA ALA A 218 14.12 -3.64 -32.15
C ALA A 218 13.26 -3.39 -33.36
#